data_3bcbea8fa4ca15d2df0589d3310bb211
#
_entry.id   3bcbea8fa4ca15d2df0589d3310bb211
#
_cell.length_a   1.000
_cell.length_b   1.000
_cell.length_c   1.000
_cell.angle_alpha   90.00
_cell.angle_beta   90.00
_cell.angle_gamma   90.00
#
_symmetry.space_group_name_H-M   'P 1'
#
loop_
_entity.id
_entity.type
_entity.pdbx_description
1 polymer ?
#
loop_
_entity_poly.entity_id
_entity_poly.type
_entity_poly.pdbx_seq_one_letter_code
_entity_poly.pdbx_strand_id
1 'polypeptide(L)'
;MAQRLLAGLRVVDLGGEPSARAARVLGDLGAAVTRIVPLTGDVLHANRARAWNAGKHLVTADSGAVEVDALLAAADVVFDSPGTAGTHELDPARAPGATWVSITPFGLDGPRASWRASDLGIMASSGNMFSTGDPDRAPVRCTEPASYAHTAGEAAFAALSALWSGTPQRVDVSMQEVVLVANMVAPANFPKTGNRGRRLGASIGRTREIWPALDGFVSFGLRGGKARVASLETITKLVLDDGIPADALTSQDWNTYNQNTASNEELAAIATAVAEYFSRHTMQELYDIACETNLMLAPANSPREIYASAQLASRDFFGPLDDVERFPRSFVVVRSADGEAAPVRPEPAAAAAPQSAYPRAKPLAGGTKAWEGVRILEFGAGAAGPIATRYFSENGAIVLRIESRTRPDFLRAMALALPDNPHGLEGAPMYDGLNVGKRNLTLNLKQPAGVDIVRRLVVEWADAVAENFAPRAMKSFHLDYDSLAALKPDLVMMSACLNGQTGPHKDYPGFGGQGSALAGYNALTGWADREPVGPYGTITDSLAPRYVAAALAAGLHYRRRTGHGV
;
A
#
# COMPACT_ATOMS: atom_id res chain seq x y z
N MET A 1 7.89 13.32 21.95
CA MET A 1 8.16 13.90 20.61
C MET A 1 7.93 12.81 19.58
N ALA A 2 7.21 13.10 18.50
CA ALA A 2 7.07 12.13 17.40
C ALA A 2 8.46 11.70 16.89
N GLN A 3 8.69 10.40 16.80
CA GLN A 3 9.97 9.87 16.35
C GLN A 3 10.11 10.05 14.84
N ARG A 4 11.16 10.74 14.41
CA ARG A 4 11.49 10.93 13.00
C ARG A 4 12.44 9.82 12.56
N LEU A 5 11.92 8.89 11.78
CA LEU A 5 12.68 7.73 11.32
C LEU A 5 13.89 8.14 10.47
N LEU A 6 13.75 9.19 9.65
CA LEU A 6 14.78 9.68 8.71
C LEU A 6 15.39 11.02 9.12
N ALA A 7 15.39 11.35 10.42
CA ALA A 7 16.01 12.59 10.88
C ALA A 7 17.48 12.71 10.41
N GLY A 8 17.83 13.87 9.86
CA GLY A 8 19.15 14.15 9.29
C GLY A 8 19.32 13.78 7.82
N LEU A 9 18.39 13.04 7.21
CA LEU A 9 18.41 12.78 5.77
C LEU A 9 18.02 14.05 4.99
N ARG A 10 18.84 14.46 4.02
CA ARG A 10 18.63 15.65 3.17
C ARG A 10 18.22 15.22 1.78
N VAL A 11 17.05 15.66 1.37
CA VAL A 11 16.44 15.33 0.08
C VAL A 11 16.28 16.61 -0.73
N VAL A 12 16.71 16.57 -1.99
CA VAL A 12 16.45 17.62 -2.98
C VAL A 12 15.44 17.11 -3.99
N ASP A 13 14.37 17.88 -4.21
CA ASP A 13 13.31 17.61 -5.19
C ASP A 13 13.45 18.63 -6.34
N LEU A 14 13.78 18.13 -7.53
CA LEU A 14 14.08 18.93 -8.71
C LEU A 14 12.93 19.05 -9.70
N GLY A 15 11.78 18.42 -9.45
CA GLY A 15 10.92 18.29 -10.56
C GLY A 15 9.43 18.19 -10.36
N GLY A 16 8.79 17.71 -11.41
CA GLY A 16 7.35 17.60 -11.56
C GLY A 16 6.62 16.83 -10.45
N GLU A 17 5.35 16.56 -10.68
CA GLU A 17 4.50 15.93 -9.66
C GLU A 17 4.98 14.55 -9.18
N PRO A 18 5.55 13.64 -10.02
CA PRO A 18 6.02 12.36 -9.54
C PRO A 18 7.13 12.46 -8.50
N SER A 19 8.15 13.31 -8.75
CA SER A 19 9.24 13.54 -7.78
C SER A 19 8.76 14.27 -6.53
N ALA A 20 7.84 15.24 -6.68
CA ALA A 20 7.26 15.95 -5.55
C ALA A 20 6.55 15.00 -4.58
N ARG A 21 5.82 14.02 -5.10
CA ARG A 21 5.15 12.98 -4.29
C ARG A 21 6.17 12.05 -3.61
N ALA A 22 7.19 11.58 -4.34
CA ALA A 22 8.22 10.71 -3.78
C ALA A 22 9.02 11.38 -2.65
N ALA A 23 9.44 12.63 -2.86
CA ALA A 23 10.11 13.44 -1.85
C ALA A 23 9.22 13.69 -0.63
N ARG A 24 7.89 13.89 -0.83
CA ARG A 24 6.92 14.01 0.25
C ARG A 24 6.87 12.73 1.11
N VAL A 25 6.92 11.54 0.52
CA VAL A 25 6.94 10.28 1.29
C VAL A 25 8.13 10.23 2.25
N LEU A 26 9.32 10.61 1.80
CA LEU A 26 10.50 10.69 2.68
C LEU A 26 10.36 11.79 3.75
N GLY A 27 9.77 12.93 3.40
CA GLY A 27 9.43 14.00 4.35
C GLY A 27 8.48 13.52 5.44
N ASP A 28 7.43 12.79 5.07
CA ASP A 28 6.47 12.20 6.01
C ASP A 28 7.10 11.12 6.91
N LEU A 29 8.26 10.56 6.52
CA LEU A 29 9.09 9.68 7.35
C LEU A 29 10.16 10.43 8.15
N GLY A 30 10.22 11.75 8.06
CA GLY A 30 11.07 12.61 8.88
C GLY A 30 12.34 13.14 8.23
N ALA A 31 12.49 13.01 6.89
CA ALA A 31 13.59 13.63 6.15
C ALA A 31 13.39 15.13 5.98
N ALA A 32 14.50 15.88 5.87
CA ALA A 32 14.49 17.30 5.49
C ALA A 32 14.46 17.41 3.96
N VAL A 33 13.37 17.96 3.41
CA VAL A 33 13.15 18.06 1.97
C VAL A 33 13.23 19.51 1.51
N THR A 34 14.09 19.79 0.55
CA THR A 34 14.16 21.06 -0.17
C THR A 34 13.69 20.86 -1.61
N ARG A 35 12.70 21.63 -2.03
CA ARG A 35 12.24 21.64 -3.42
C ARG A 35 12.76 22.88 -4.14
N ILE A 36 13.36 22.67 -5.30
CA ILE A 36 13.78 23.74 -6.19
C ILE A 36 12.66 24.03 -7.17
N VAL A 37 12.12 25.24 -7.10
CA VAL A 37 11.03 25.73 -7.97
C VAL A 37 11.64 26.60 -9.06
N PRO A 38 11.33 26.39 -10.35
CA PRO A 38 11.79 27.25 -11.42
C PRO A 38 11.35 28.71 -11.24
N LEU A 39 12.12 29.67 -11.73
CA LEU A 39 11.75 31.11 -11.75
C LEU A 39 10.43 31.36 -12.52
N THR A 40 10.07 30.48 -13.44
CA THR A 40 8.80 30.50 -14.16
C THR A 40 7.59 30.07 -13.32
N GLY A 41 7.83 29.66 -12.08
CA GLY A 41 6.82 29.19 -11.13
C GLY A 41 6.71 27.66 -11.05
N ASP A 42 6.00 27.18 -10.04
CA ASP A 42 5.72 25.74 -9.88
C ASP A 42 4.67 25.30 -10.92
N VAL A 43 4.94 24.21 -11.60
CA VAL A 43 4.01 23.61 -12.59
C VAL A 43 2.82 22.93 -11.94
N LEU A 44 2.86 22.67 -10.64
CA LEU A 44 1.75 22.10 -9.91
C LEU A 44 0.63 23.14 -9.77
N HIS A 45 -0.59 22.76 -10.09
CA HIS A 45 -1.76 23.59 -9.77
C HIS A 45 -1.79 23.91 -8.27
N ALA A 46 -2.26 25.10 -7.87
CA ALA A 46 -2.16 25.64 -6.50
C ALA A 46 -2.50 24.65 -5.38
N ASN A 47 -3.62 23.92 -5.48
CA ASN A 47 -4.01 22.92 -4.48
C ASN A 47 -3.07 21.70 -4.47
N ARG A 48 -2.57 21.28 -5.64
CA ARG A 48 -1.59 20.18 -5.72
C ARG A 48 -0.22 20.62 -5.22
N ALA A 49 0.19 21.84 -5.53
CA ALA A 49 1.42 22.42 -5.00
C ALA A 49 1.38 22.45 -3.46
N ARG A 50 0.29 22.93 -2.88
CA ARG A 50 0.10 22.93 -1.42
C ARG A 50 0.16 21.50 -0.84
N ALA A 51 -0.50 20.54 -1.47
CA ALA A 51 -0.52 19.16 -1.01
C ALA A 51 0.86 18.50 -1.06
N TRP A 52 1.54 18.57 -2.19
CA TRP A 52 2.78 17.83 -2.40
C TRP A 52 4.03 18.55 -1.91
N ASN A 53 3.94 19.85 -1.64
CA ASN A 53 5.02 20.64 -1.04
C ASN A 53 4.90 20.84 0.47
N ALA A 54 3.84 20.31 1.08
CA ALA A 54 3.65 20.41 2.52
C ALA A 54 4.88 19.90 3.30
N GLY A 55 5.38 20.71 4.21
CA GLY A 55 6.56 20.40 5.03
C GLY A 55 7.91 20.51 4.32
N LYS A 56 7.96 20.94 3.05
CA LYS A 56 9.22 21.16 2.32
C LYS A 56 9.70 22.61 2.46
N HIS A 57 10.98 22.78 2.39
CA HIS A 57 11.60 24.08 2.15
C HIS A 57 11.58 24.38 0.65
N LEU A 58 10.99 25.52 0.25
CA LEU A 58 10.90 25.91 -1.15
C LEU A 58 11.99 26.94 -1.48
N VAL A 59 12.78 26.67 -2.51
CA VAL A 59 13.80 27.57 -3.05
C VAL A 59 13.46 27.87 -4.50
N THR A 60 13.24 29.15 -4.81
CA THR A 60 13.00 29.59 -6.20
C THR A 60 14.31 30.02 -6.81
N ALA A 61 14.83 29.23 -7.76
CA ALA A 61 16.13 29.47 -8.37
C ALA A 61 16.21 28.92 -9.79
N ASP A 62 17.11 29.50 -10.58
CA ASP A 62 17.52 28.91 -11.84
C ASP A 62 18.42 27.70 -11.64
N SER A 63 18.40 26.79 -12.59
CA SER A 63 19.22 25.56 -12.59
C SER A 63 20.73 25.83 -12.50
N GLY A 64 21.20 26.98 -12.96
CA GLY A 64 22.62 27.40 -12.91
C GLY A 64 23.01 28.21 -11.66
N ALA A 65 22.09 28.43 -10.72
CA ALA A 65 22.40 29.24 -9.53
C ALA A 65 23.37 28.52 -8.58
N VAL A 66 24.30 29.25 -7.98
CA VAL A 66 25.29 28.74 -6.99
C VAL A 66 24.58 28.07 -5.80
N GLU A 67 23.42 28.59 -5.41
CA GLU A 67 22.61 28.03 -4.34
C GLU A 67 22.14 26.60 -4.67
N VAL A 68 21.81 26.34 -5.92
CA VAL A 68 21.42 24.98 -6.39
C VAL A 68 22.60 24.01 -6.29
N ASP A 69 23.81 24.44 -6.67
CA ASP A 69 25.01 23.61 -6.52
C ASP A 69 25.30 23.30 -5.05
N ALA A 70 25.13 24.27 -4.15
CA ALA A 70 25.32 24.07 -2.73
C ALA A 70 24.31 23.07 -2.14
N LEU A 71 23.04 23.13 -2.56
CA LEU A 71 22.00 22.19 -2.16
C LEU A 71 22.28 20.78 -2.68
N LEU A 72 22.68 20.63 -3.94
CA LEU A 72 23.03 19.36 -4.55
C LEU A 72 24.26 18.71 -3.88
N ALA A 73 25.31 19.50 -3.63
CA ALA A 73 26.52 19.02 -2.94
C ALA A 73 26.23 18.54 -1.51
N ALA A 74 25.20 19.09 -0.86
CA ALA A 74 24.80 18.73 0.48
C ALA A 74 23.76 17.58 0.51
N ALA A 75 23.17 17.20 -0.62
CA ALA A 75 22.09 16.22 -0.67
C ALA A 75 22.58 14.79 -0.41
N ASP A 76 21.74 14.00 0.28
CA ASP A 76 21.89 12.55 0.42
C ASP A 76 21.06 11.82 -0.67
N VAL A 77 19.91 12.41 -1.06
CA VAL A 77 19.02 11.94 -2.11
C VAL A 77 18.60 13.11 -2.99
N VAL A 78 18.60 12.89 -4.30
CA VAL A 78 18.03 13.82 -5.28
C VAL A 78 16.95 13.10 -6.06
N PHE A 79 15.77 13.70 -6.17
CA PHE A 79 14.68 13.23 -7.04
C PHE A 79 14.53 14.17 -8.24
N ASP A 80 14.45 13.59 -9.43
CA ASP A 80 14.01 14.27 -10.64
C ASP A 80 12.95 13.45 -11.40
N SER A 81 12.29 14.07 -12.37
CA SER A 81 11.24 13.42 -13.17
C SER A 81 11.39 13.77 -14.66
N PRO A 82 12.48 13.37 -15.32
CA PRO A 82 12.67 13.61 -16.76
C PRO A 82 11.50 13.07 -17.58
N GLY A 83 11.11 13.80 -18.61
CA GLY A 83 9.96 13.43 -19.44
C GLY A 83 8.60 13.80 -18.86
N THR A 84 8.54 14.42 -17.67
CA THR A 84 7.32 15.03 -17.10
C THR A 84 7.43 16.55 -17.07
N ALA A 85 6.30 17.26 -16.94
CA ALA A 85 6.31 18.71 -16.88
C ALA A 85 6.97 19.22 -15.60
N GLY A 86 7.75 20.30 -15.66
CA GLY A 86 8.29 21.06 -14.55
C GLY A 86 9.49 20.45 -13.85
N THR A 87 10.22 19.63 -14.52
CA THR A 87 11.49 19.10 -14.03
C THR A 87 12.64 20.00 -14.44
N HIS A 88 13.55 20.30 -13.50
CA HIS A 88 14.87 20.83 -13.83
C HIS A 88 15.71 19.71 -14.42
N GLU A 89 16.17 19.90 -15.65
CA GLU A 89 17.10 18.96 -16.29
C GLU A 89 18.51 19.29 -15.83
N LEU A 90 19.01 18.58 -14.82
CA LEU A 90 20.34 18.73 -14.25
C LEU A 90 21.16 17.46 -14.43
N ASP A 91 22.47 17.64 -14.61
CA ASP A 91 23.39 16.50 -14.67
C ASP A 91 23.58 15.88 -13.27
N PRO A 92 23.34 14.60 -13.07
CA PRO A 92 23.63 13.91 -11.82
C PRO A 92 25.08 14.04 -11.34
N ALA A 93 26.03 14.30 -12.22
CA ALA A 93 27.42 14.58 -11.87
C ALA A 93 27.60 15.80 -10.95
N ARG A 94 26.59 16.68 -10.85
CA ARG A 94 26.59 17.82 -9.91
C ARG A 94 26.39 17.40 -8.45
N ALA A 95 25.91 16.17 -8.21
CA ALA A 95 25.72 15.64 -6.86
C ALA A 95 26.36 14.23 -6.72
N PRO A 96 27.70 14.09 -6.90
CA PRO A 96 28.35 12.78 -6.96
C PRO A 96 28.28 12.00 -5.65
N GLY A 97 27.99 12.70 -4.55
CA GLY A 97 27.79 12.12 -3.23
C GLY A 97 26.35 11.65 -2.95
N ALA A 98 25.38 12.04 -3.76
CA ALA A 98 23.97 11.71 -3.53
C ALA A 98 23.54 10.42 -4.24
N THR A 99 22.50 9.78 -3.70
CA THR A 99 21.69 8.84 -4.47
C THR A 99 20.77 9.64 -5.36
N TRP A 100 20.87 9.47 -6.66
CA TRP A 100 20.03 10.18 -7.63
C TRP A 100 18.94 9.26 -8.17
N VAL A 101 17.69 9.60 -7.92
CA VAL A 101 16.51 8.81 -8.31
C VAL A 101 15.75 9.54 -9.42
N SER A 102 15.83 9.00 -10.63
CA SER A 102 15.10 9.53 -11.79
C SER A 102 13.79 8.77 -11.98
N ILE A 103 12.68 9.50 -11.91
CA ILE A 103 11.33 8.97 -12.11
C ILE A 103 10.89 9.32 -13.53
N THR A 104 10.84 8.33 -14.40
CA THR A 104 10.58 8.54 -15.83
C THR A 104 9.29 7.87 -16.29
N PRO A 105 8.66 8.30 -17.37
CA PRO A 105 7.54 7.59 -17.94
C PRO A 105 7.85 6.13 -18.32
N PHE A 106 9.01 5.86 -18.92
CA PHE A 106 9.33 4.58 -19.58
C PHE A 106 10.75 4.06 -19.33
N GLY A 107 11.48 4.61 -18.37
CA GLY A 107 12.88 4.30 -18.10
C GLY A 107 13.85 5.30 -18.75
N LEU A 108 15.08 5.33 -18.25
CA LEU A 108 16.18 6.16 -18.78
C LEU A 108 16.76 5.61 -20.08
N ASP A 109 16.60 4.33 -20.30
CA ASP A 109 17.11 3.60 -21.45
C ASP A 109 16.00 2.97 -22.29
N GLY A 110 16.35 2.48 -23.47
CA GLY A 110 15.43 1.78 -24.36
C GLY A 110 14.71 2.69 -25.37
N PRO A 111 13.85 2.11 -26.23
CA PRO A 111 13.28 2.81 -27.39
C PRO A 111 12.30 3.91 -27.04
N ARG A 112 11.84 3.99 -25.81
CA ARG A 112 10.86 4.99 -25.31
C ARG A 112 11.45 5.96 -24.31
N ALA A 113 12.75 5.95 -24.04
CA ALA A 113 13.39 6.78 -23.03
C ALA A 113 13.14 8.28 -23.21
N SER A 114 13.02 8.75 -24.46
CA SER A 114 12.72 10.15 -24.79
C SER A 114 11.23 10.49 -24.84
N TRP A 115 10.35 9.51 -24.63
CA TRP A 115 8.91 9.78 -24.70
C TRP A 115 8.41 10.49 -23.44
N ARG A 116 7.46 11.38 -23.64
CA ARG A 116 6.76 12.08 -22.55
C ARG A 116 5.39 11.45 -22.34
N ALA A 117 4.99 11.33 -21.09
CA ALA A 117 3.65 10.89 -20.73
C ALA A 117 3.15 11.56 -19.46
N SER A 118 1.82 11.71 -19.38
CA SER A 118 1.09 12.00 -18.16
C SER A 118 0.58 10.69 -17.53
N ASP A 119 -0.06 10.80 -16.38
CA ASP A 119 -0.72 9.67 -15.72
C ASP A 119 -1.62 8.86 -16.66
N LEU A 120 -2.41 9.52 -17.51
CA LEU A 120 -3.28 8.83 -18.46
C LEU A 120 -2.50 7.91 -19.40
N GLY A 121 -1.39 8.40 -19.98
CA GLY A 121 -0.54 7.61 -20.88
C GLY A 121 0.12 6.44 -20.17
N ILE A 122 0.54 6.63 -18.93
CA ILE A 122 1.14 5.56 -18.11
C ILE A 122 0.11 4.49 -17.74
N MET A 123 -1.07 4.88 -17.25
CA MET A 123 -2.15 3.94 -16.91
C MET A 123 -2.61 3.14 -18.13
N ALA A 124 -2.65 3.75 -19.30
CA ALA A 124 -2.98 3.06 -20.55
C ALA A 124 -1.88 2.10 -21.01
N SER A 125 -0.62 2.56 -21.02
CA SER A 125 0.52 1.76 -21.52
C SER A 125 0.92 0.61 -20.61
N SER A 126 0.58 0.68 -19.32
CA SER A 126 0.80 -0.40 -18.35
C SER A 126 -0.28 -1.49 -18.38
N GLY A 127 -1.38 -1.28 -19.12
CA GLY A 127 -2.51 -2.22 -19.19
C GLY A 127 -3.51 -2.13 -18.03
N ASN A 128 -3.24 -1.38 -16.97
CA ASN A 128 -4.15 -1.25 -15.82
C ASN A 128 -5.50 -0.64 -16.23
N MET A 129 -5.46 0.43 -17.03
CA MET A 129 -6.65 1.09 -17.51
C MET A 129 -7.53 0.18 -18.40
N PHE A 130 -6.93 -0.76 -19.16
CA PHE A 130 -7.68 -1.69 -20.02
C PHE A 130 -8.73 -2.50 -19.23
N SER A 131 -8.41 -2.89 -18.01
CA SER A 131 -9.29 -3.70 -17.16
C SER A 131 -10.18 -2.88 -16.22
N THR A 132 -10.12 -1.53 -16.27
CA THR A 132 -10.89 -0.63 -15.40
C THR A 132 -12.06 -0.01 -16.16
N GLY A 133 -13.27 -0.13 -15.62
CA GLY A 133 -14.48 0.46 -16.19
C GLY A 133 -15.54 -0.55 -16.61
N ASP A 134 -16.57 -0.06 -17.29
CA ASP A 134 -17.69 -0.86 -17.77
C ASP A 134 -17.33 -1.64 -19.05
N PRO A 135 -17.88 -2.86 -19.23
CA PRO A 135 -17.55 -3.71 -20.38
C PRO A 135 -18.02 -3.14 -21.71
N ASP A 136 -19.07 -2.32 -21.72
CA ASP A 136 -19.72 -1.73 -22.89
C ASP A 136 -19.22 -0.31 -23.23
N ARG A 137 -18.24 0.22 -22.49
CA ARG A 137 -17.67 1.56 -22.68
C ARG A 137 -16.15 1.54 -22.82
N ALA A 138 -15.59 2.70 -23.17
CA ALA A 138 -14.15 2.91 -23.15
C ALA A 138 -13.60 2.70 -21.73
N PRO A 139 -12.34 2.26 -21.58
CA PRO A 139 -11.70 2.13 -20.28
C PRO A 139 -11.57 3.49 -19.58
N VAL A 140 -11.61 3.47 -18.26
CA VAL A 140 -11.42 4.65 -17.42
C VAL A 140 -10.20 4.50 -16.51
N ARG A 141 -9.71 5.59 -15.96
CA ARG A 141 -8.74 5.62 -14.86
C ARG A 141 -9.37 6.31 -13.65
N CYS A 142 -8.75 6.16 -12.49
CA CYS A 142 -9.07 6.99 -11.33
C CYS A 142 -8.82 8.46 -11.66
N THR A 143 -9.67 9.37 -11.20
CA THR A 143 -9.51 10.81 -11.39
C THR A 143 -8.22 11.34 -10.75
N GLU A 144 -7.84 10.81 -9.58
CA GLU A 144 -6.54 11.07 -8.97
C GLU A 144 -5.44 10.29 -9.71
N PRO A 145 -4.27 10.90 -10.03
CA PRO A 145 -3.17 10.24 -10.72
C PRO A 145 -2.62 9.02 -9.96
N ALA A 146 -3.17 7.84 -10.26
CA ALA A 146 -2.80 6.60 -9.57
C ALA A 146 -1.37 6.15 -9.91
N SER A 147 -0.89 6.38 -11.14
CA SER A 147 0.49 6.03 -11.50
C SER A 147 1.51 6.80 -10.67
N TYR A 148 1.27 8.09 -10.41
CA TYR A 148 2.15 8.91 -9.59
C TYR A 148 2.12 8.48 -8.11
N ALA A 149 0.96 8.06 -7.61
CA ALA A 149 0.85 7.54 -6.25
C ALA A 149 1.62 6.21 -6.08
N HIS A 150 1.48 5.27 -7.02
CA HIS A 150 2.26 4.03 -7.04
C HIS A 150 3.76 4.30 -7.09
N THR A 151 4.17 5.19 -7.98
CA THR A 151 5.59 5.51 -8.22
C THR A 151 6.23 6.23 -7.04
N ALA A 152 5.47 7.05 -6.32
CA ALA A 152 6.00 7.75 -5.14
C ALA A 152 6.48 6.78 -4.05
N GLY A 153 5.68 5.77 -3.72
CA GLY A 153 6.08 4.74 -2.76
C GLY A 153 7.26 3.89 -3.25
N GLU A 154 7.24 3.52 -4.53
CA GLU A 154 8.32 2.76 -5.20
C GLU A 154 9.65 3.53 -5.15
N ALA A 155 9.66 4.78 -5.59
CA ALA A 155 10.85 5.62 -5.62
C ALA A 155 11.40 5.93 -4.22
N ALA A 156 10.53 6.10 -3.22
CA ALA A 156 10.94 6.27 -1.84
C ALA A 156 11.63 5.00 -1.30
N PHE A 157 11.06 3.81 -1.55
CA PHE A 157 11.70 2.55 -1.18
C PHE A 157 13.04 2.35 -1.91
N ALA A 158 13.09 2.64 -3.21
CA ALA A 158 14.30 2.52 -4.01
C ALA A 158 15.42 3.46 -3.51
N ALA A 159 15.10 4.71 -3.15
CA ALA A 159 16.02 5.65 -2.54
C ALA A 159 16.61 5.10 -1.22
N LEU A 160 15.74 4.58 -0.34
CA LEU A 160 16.17 4.00 0.95
C LEU A 160 17.00 2.73 0.75
N SER A 161 16.69 1.91 -0.26
CA SER A 161 17.47 0.73 -0.61
C SER A 161 18.87 1.11 -1.09
N ALA A 162 18.98 2.11 -1.96
CA ALA A 162 20.25 2.61 -2.43
C ALA A 162 21.12 3.21 -1.30
N LEU A 163 20.49 3.97 -0.39
CA LEU A 163 21.17 4.48 0.81
C LEU A 163 21.63 3.35 1.74
N TRP A 164 20.83 2.27 1.83
CA TRP A 164 21.19 1.12 2.66
C TRP A 164 22.43 0.40 2.14
N SER A 165 22.63 0.35 0.81
CA SER A 165 23.84 -0.25 0.20
C SER A 165 25.14 0.49 0.53
N GLY A 166 25.06 1.75 1.00
CA GLY A 166 26.19 2.54 1.46
C GLY A 166 26.98 3.29 0.38
N THR A 167 26.69 3.06 -0.89
CA THR A 167 27.31 3.75 -2.02
C THR A 167 26.32 4.67 -2.74
N PRO A 168 26.74 5.85 -3.22
CA PRO A 168 25.92 6.67 -4.11
C PRO A 168 25.55 5.86 -5.36
N GLN A 169 24.30 5.96 -5.77
CA GLN A 169 23.80 5.23 -6.93
C GLN A 169 22.91 6.12 -7.79
N ARG A 170 22.84 5.84 -9.06
CA ARG A 170 21.78 6.31 -9.94
C ARG A 170 20.70 5.25 -10.01
N VAL A 171 19.47 5.64 -9.67
CA VAL A 171 18.30 4.76 -9.63
C VAL A 171 17.33 5.20 -10.72
N ASP A 172 16.94 4.29 -11.57
CA ASP A 172 15.91 4.49 -12.59
C ASP A 172 14.60 3.86 -12.14
N VAL A 173 13.53 4.66 -12.12
CA VAL A 173 12.18 4.23 -11.77
C VAL A 173 11.23 4.51 -12.93
N SER A 174 10.91 3.48 -13.69
CA SER A 174 9.95 3.53 -14.80
C SER A 174 8.52 3.49 -14.28
N MET A 175 7.74 4.55 -14.48
CA MET A 175 6.34 4.61 -14.06
C MET A 175 5.49 3.52 -14.72
N GLN A 176 5.75 3.21 -16.00
CA GLN A 176 5.05 2.14 -16.72
C GLN A 176 5.25 0.79 -16.04
N GLU A 177 6.48 0.44 -15.66
CA GLU A 177 6.80 -0.83 -15.00
C GLU A 177 6.19 -0.91 -13.60
N VAL A 178 6.26 0.17 -12.84
CA VAL A 178 5.63 0.26 -11.51
C VAL A 178 4.14 -0.04 -11.58
N VAL A 179 3.42 0.54 -12.56
CA VAL A 179 1.98 0.32 -12.73
C VAL A 179 1.69 -1.05 -13.35
N LEU A 180 2.58 -1.59 -14.20
CA LEU A 180 2.45 -2.96 -14.71
C LEU A 180 2.43 -3.98 -13.56
N VAL A 181 3.31 -3.83 -12.59
CA VAL A 181 3.36 -4.70 -11.40
C VAL A 181 2.11 -4.55 -10.53
N ALA A 182 1.44 -3.39 -10.55
CA ALA A 182 0.16 -3.19 -9.86
C ALA A 182 -0.99 -4.05 -10.43
N ASN A 183 -0.85 -4.61 -11.63
CA ASN A 183 -1.81 -5.57 -12.19
C ASN A 183 -1.76 -6.95 -11.49
N MET A 184 -0.88 -7.12 -10.53
CA MET A 184 -0.75 -8.27 -9.61
C MET A 184 -0.75 -9.63 -10.30
N VAL A 185 -1.94 -10.21 -10.51
CA VAL A 185 -2.11 -11.58 -11.04
C VAL A 185 -2.15 -11.66 -12.57
N ALA A 186 -2.41 -10.57 -13.27
CA ALA A 186 -2.60 -10.63 -14.71
C ALA A 186 -1.40 -11.22 -15.46
N PRO A 187 -0.13 -10.84 -15.14
CA PRO A 187 1.05 -11.42 -15.78
C PRO A 187 1.21 -12.92 -15.51
N ALA A 188 0.83 -13.40 -14.32
CA ALA A 188 0.98 -14.81 -13.95
C ALA A 188 -0.19 -15.68 -14.44
N ASN A 189 -1.40 -15.12 -14.53
CA ASN A 189 -2.58 -15.85 -14.95
C ASN A 189 -2.61 -16.13 -16.45
N PHE A 190 -2.20 -15.16 -17.28
CA PHE A 190 -2.28 -15.31 -18.73
C PHE A 190 -1.54 -16.57 -19.26
N PRO A 191 -0.28 -16.84 -18.89
CA PRO A 191 0.42 -18.05 -19.34
C PRO A 191 -0.23 -19.35 -18.89
N LYS A 192 -0.90 -19.34 -17.72
CA LYS A 192 -1.53 -20.54 -17.14
C LYS A 192 -2.97 -20.78 -17.63
N THR A 193 -3.73 -19.72 -17.89
CA THR A 193 -5.17 -19.83 -18.15
C THR A 193 -5.61 -19.29 -19.51
N GLY A 194 -4.74 -18.58 -20.23
CA GLY A 194 -5.09 -17.84 -21.46
C GLY A 194 -6.01 -16.64 -21.21
N ASN A 195 -6.35 -16.33 -19.96
CA ASN A 195 -7.26 -15.23 -19.61
C ASN A 195 -6.56 -13.87 -19.74
N ARG A 196 -7.05 -13.03 -20.65
CA ARG A 196 -6.51 -11.68 -20.89
C ARG A 196 -7.06 -10.60 -19.97
N GLY A 197 -7.95 -10.97 -19.04
CA GLY A 197 -8.70 -9.99 -18.27
C GLY A 197 -9.71 -9.23 -19.13
N ARG A 198 -10.62 -8.55 -18.49
CA ARG A 198 -11.64 -7.68 -19.12
C ARG A 198 -12.20 -6.72 -18.09
N ARG A 199 -12.84 -5.64 -18.56
CA ARG A 199 -13.63 -4.76 -17.69
C ARG A 199 -14.87 -5.49 -17.20
N LEU A 200 -15.21 -5.33 -15.92
CA LEU A 200 -16.33 -5.99 -15.28
C LEU A 200 -17.31 -5.03 -14.59
N GLY A 201 -17.11 -3.72 -14.76
CA GLY A 201 -17.92 -2.71 -14.10
C GLY A 201 -17.86 -2.84 -12.57
N ALA A 202 -19.02 -2.84 -11.95
CA ALA A 202 -19.19 -2.98 -10.50
C ALA A 202 -18.99 -4.42 -9.97
N SER A 203 -18.40 -5.33 -10.77
CA SER A 203 -18.24 -6.75 -10.42
C SER A 203 -16.76 -7.16 -10.32
N ILE A 204 -16.52 -8.21 -9.53
CA ILE A 204 -15.26 -8.94 -9.50
C ILE A 204 -15.54 -10.40 -9.84
N GLY A 205 -14.98 -10.91 -10.93
CA GLY A 205 -15.30 -12.23 -11.46
C GLY A 205 -16.78 -12.34 -11.87
N ARG A 206 -17.51 -13.32 -11.32
CA ARG A 206 -18.92 -13.56 -11.63
C ARG A 206 -19.89 -12.86 -10.67
N THR A 207 -19.40 -12.21 -9.62
CA THR A 207 -20.26 -11.63 -8.58
C THR A 207 -20.10 -10.12 -8.50
N ARG A 208 -21.17 -9.44 -8.12
CA ARG A 208 -21.18 -8.02 -7.85
C ARG A 208 -20.29 -7.69 -6.64
N GLU A 209 -19.60 -6.56 -6.70
CA GLU A 209 -18.78 -6.02 -5.61
C GLU A 209 -19.31 -4.68 -5.11
N ILE A 210 -19.76 -3.80 -6.01
CA ILE A 210 -20.30 -2.48 -5.65
C ILE A 210 -21.81 -2.53 -5.73
N TRP A 211 -22.48 -2.12 -4.66
CA TRP A 211 -23.92 -2.21 -4.48
C TRP A 211 -24.51 -0.86 -4.17
N PRO A 212 -25.68 -0.50 -4.73
CA PRO A 212 -26.45 0.65 -4.26
C PRO A 212 -26.85 0.47 -2.80
N ALA A 213 -26.76 1.55 -2.03
CA ALA A 213 -27.33 1.73 -0.72
C ALA A 213 -28.36 2.87 -0.77
N LEU A 214 -29.03 3.17 0.32
CA LEU A 214 -30.07 4.21 0.36
C LEU A 214 -29.56 5.59 -0.05
N ASP A 215 -28.31 5.92 0.29
CA ASP A 215 -27.70 7.25 0.11
C ASP A 215 -26.37 7.22 -0.68
N GLY A 216 -26.03 6.08 -1.27
CA GLY A 216 -24.79 5.95 -2.04
C GLY A 216 -24.48 4.52 -2.43
N PHE A 217 -23.23 4.07 -2.24
CA PHE A 217 -22.78 2.74 -2.64
C PHE A 217 -21.92 2.09 -1.58
N VAL A 218 -21.95 0.75 -1.52
CA VAL A 218 -21.11 -0.05 -0.63
C VAL A 218 -20.35 -1.13 -1.41
N SER A 219 -19.17 -1.50 -0.93
CA SER A 219 -18.40 -2.65 -1.42
C SER A 219 -18.69 -3.85 -0.56
N PHE A 220 -19.19 -4.92 -1.18
CA PHE A 220 -19.46 -6.21 -0.54
C PHE A 220 -19.33 -7.35 -1.56
N GLY A 221 -18.55 -8.38 -1.25
CA GLY A 221 -18.28 -9.47 -2.20
C GLY A 221 -18.97 -10.77 -1.85
N LEU A 222 -19.87 -11.24 -2.74
CA LEU A 222 -20.52 -12.55 -2.69
C LEU A 222 -19.61 -13.68 -3.20
N ARG A 223 -18.38 -13.74 -2.73
CA ARG A 223 -17.42 -14.78 -3.11
C ARG A 223 -17.25 -15.78 -1.98
N GLY A 224 -17.15 -17.06 -2.32
CA GLY A 224 -16.90 -18.13 -1.36
C GLY A 224 -15.49 -18.14 -0.80
N GLY A 225 -15.22 -19.11 0.05
CA GLY A 225 -13.95 -19.35 0.71
C GLY A 225 -13.98 -19.09 2.22
N LYS A 226 -13.20 -19.86 2.98
CA LYS A 226 -13.22 -19.90 4.45
C LYS A 226 -13.10 -18.52 5.14
N ALA A 227 -12.39 -17.58 4.53
CA ALA A 227 -12.23 -16.24 5.09
C ALA A 227 -13.52 -15.39 5.04
N ARG A 228 -14.49 -15.77 4.22
CA ARG A 228 -15.74 -15.04 3.99
C ARG A 228 -16.98 -15.70 4.61
N VAL A 229 -16.87 -16.93 5.08
CA VAL A 229 -18.02 -17.70 5.63
C VAL A 229 -18.77 -16.87 6.68
N ALA A 230 -18.07 -16.36 7.69
CA ALA A 230 -18.70 -15.57 8.75
C ALA A 230 -19.41 -14.31 8.22
N SER A 231 -18.87 -13.66 7.18
CA SER A 231 -19.49 -12.50 6.54
C SER A 231 -20.75 -12.88 5.76
N LEU A 232 -20.74 -14.02 5.07
CA LEU A 232 -21.89 -14.53 4.31
C LEU A 232 -23.01 -15.03 5.24
N GLU A 233 -22.66 -15.67 6.35
CA GLU A 233 -23.62 -16.02 7.41
C GLU A 233 -24.24 -14.78 8.05
N THR A 234 -23.43 -13.74 8.31
CA THR A 234 -23.90 -12.49 8.88
C THR A 234 -24.90 -11.79 7.96
N ILE A 235 -24.59 -11.62 6.67
CA ILE A 235 -25.53 -10.99 5.73
C ILE A 235 -26.82 -11.80 5.57
N THR A 236 -26.74 -13.15 5.56
CA THR A 236 -27.92 -14.01 5.52
C THR A 236 -28.84 -13.72 6.70
N LYS A 237 -28.29 -13.62 7.90
CA LYS A 237 -29.06 -13.29 9.11
C LYS A 237 -29.68 -11.90 9.02
N LEU A 238 -28.92 -10.89 8.61
CA LEU A 238 -29.41 -9.51 8.51
C LEU A 238 -30.56 -9.37 7.51
N VAL A 239 -30.48 -10.04 6.37
CA VAL A 239 -31.56 -10.09 5.35
C VAL A 239 -32.82 -10.72 5.92
N LEU A 240 -32.70 -11.81 6.70
CA LEU A 240 -33.81 -12.47 7.36
C LEU A 240 -34.45 -11.61 8.45
N ASP A 241 -33.61 -11.00 9.30
CA ASP A 241 -34.07 -10.15 10.41
C ASP A 241 -34.82 -8.91 9.90
N ASP A 242 -34.52 -8.44 8.67
CA ASP A 242 -35.21 -7.34 7.99
C ASP A 242 -36.50 -7.78 7.24
N GLY A 243 -36.86 -9.05 7.36
CA GLY A 243 -38.09 -9.61 6.77
C GLY A 243 -38.04 -9.76 5.24
N ILE A 244 -36.87 -9.79 4.65
CA ILE A 244 -36.68 -10.00 3.20
C ILE A 244 -36.69 -11.49 2.90
N PRO A 245 -37.39 -11.97 1.82
CA PRO A 245 -37.34 -13.36 1.39
C PRO A 245 -35.90 -13.78 1.10
N ALA A 246 -35.40 -14.79 1.81
CA ALA A 246 -33.99 -15.16 1.80
C ALA A 246 -33.72 -16.64 1.51
N ASP A 247 -34.67 -17.36 0.86
CA ASP A 247 -34.54 -18.79 0.54
C ASP A 247 -33.24 -19.08 -0.21
N ALA A 248 -32.84 -18.21 -1.14
CA ALA A 248 -31.61 -18.35 -1.90
C ALA A 248 -30.34 -18.22 -1.04
N LEU A 249 -30.40 -17.51 0.09
CA LEU A 249 -29.31 -17.37 1.05
C LEU A 249 -29.29 -18.51 2.06
N THR A 250 -30.46 -18.88 2.59
CA THR A 250 -30.59 -19.90 3.64
C THR A 250 -30.36 -21.31 3.13
N SER A 251 -30.59 -21.57 1.83
CA SER A 251 -30.29 -22.84 1.20
C SER A 251 -28.79 -23.08 0.96
N GLN A 252 -27.93 -22.06 1.13
CA GLN A 252 -26.51 -22.20 0.88
C GLN A 252 -25.76 -22.79 2.08
N ASP A 253 -24.89 -23.75 1.80
CA ASP A 253 -23.76 -24.06 2.69
C ASP A 253 -22.57 -23.18 2.35
N TRP A 254 -22.40 -22.10 3.10
CA TRP A 254 -21.32 -21.12 2.88
C TRP A 254 -19.91 -21.70 3.02
N ASN A 255 -19.75 -22.86 3.68
CA ASN A 255 -18.46 -23.53 3.79
C ASN A 255 -18.01 -24.17 2.47
N THR A 256 -18.97 -24.59 1.65
CA THR A 256 -18.74 -25.25 0.35
C THR A 256 -19.10 -24.36 -0.84
N TYR A 257 -19.77 -23.23 -0.59
CA TYR A 257 -20.19 -22.30 -1.63
C TYR A 257 -19.02 -21.84 -2.51
N ASN A 258 -19.22 -21.97 -3.84
CA ASN A 258 -18.25 -21.53 -4.84
C ASN A 258 -18.98 -20.81 -5.98
N GLN A 259 -18.82 -19.51 -6.07
CA GLN A 259 -19.41 -18.66 -7.11
C GLN A 259 -19.01 -19.07 -8.54
N ASN A 260 -17.93 -19.82 -8.73
CA ASN A 260 -17.48 -20.23 -10.06
C ASN A 260 -18.28 -21.43 -10.59
N THR A 261 -18.87 -22.23 -9.71
CA THR A 261 -19.68 -23.41 -10.04
C THR A 261 -21.19 -23.18 -9.88
N ALA A 262 -21.60 -22.17 -9.14
CA ALA A 262 -22.99 -21.78 -8.97
C ALA A 262 -23.64 -21.38 -10.31
N SER A 263 -24.93 -21.65 -10.51
CA SER A 263 -25.68 -21.23 -11.69
C SER A 263 -25.86 -19.70 -11.72
N ASN A 264 -26.19 -19.14 -12.89
CA ASN A 264 -26.47 -17.72 -13.00
C ASN A 264 -27.78 -17.36 -12.27
N GLU A 265 -28.75 -18.23 -12.27
CA GLU A 265 -30.03 -18.07 -11.57
C GLU A 265 -29.83 -18.02 -10.06
N GLU A 266 -29.00 -18.92 -9.53
CA GLU A 266 -28.62 -18.94 -8.11
C GLU A 266 -27.89 -17.68 -7.69
N LEU A 267 -26.87 -17.27 -8.46
CA LEU A 267 -26.14 -16.02 -8.20
C LEU A 267 -27.06 -14.80 -8.26
N ALA A 268 -28.01 -14.74 -9.20
CA ALA A 268 -28.96 -13.65 -9.33
C ALA A 268 -29.94 -13.61 -8.14
N ALA A 269 -30.45 -14.76 -7.69
CA ALA A 269 -31.38 -14.83 -6.55
C ALA A 269 -30.70 -14.37 -5.25
N ILE A 270 -29.47 -14.81 -4.98
CA ILE A 270 -28.67 -14.36 -3.84
C ILE A 270 -28.44 -12.83 -3.94
N ALA A 271 -28.04 -12.36 -5.12
CA ALA A 271 -27.77 -10.93 -5.34
C ALA A 271 -29.02 -10.06 -5.15
N THR A 272 -30.20 -10.52 -5.54
CA THR A 272 -31.47 -9.79 -5.38
C THR A 272 -31.79 -9.55 -3.91
N ALA A 273 -31.72 -10.57 -3.06
CA ALA A 273 -32.02 -10.44 -1.63
C ALA A 273 -31.02 -9.50 -0.93
N VAL A 274 -29.74 -9.60 -1.27
CA VAL A 274 -28.70 -8.72 -0.70
C VAL A 274 -28.87 -7.28 -1.18
N ALA A 275 -29.19 -7.05 -2.47
CA ALA A 275 -29.42 -5.72 -3.01
C ALA A 275 -30.63 -5.04 -2.36
N GLU A 276 -31.71 -5.79 -2.11
CA GLU A 276 -32.89 -5.28 -1.43
C GLU A 276 -32.56 -4.82 -0.01
N TYR A 277 -31.79 -5.61 0.75
CA TYR A 277 -31.34 -5.23 2.09
C TYR A 277 -30.51 -3.94 2.04
N PHE A 278 -29.50 -3.84 1.19
CA PHE A 278 -28.65 -2.66 1.12
C PHE A 278 -29.41 -1.39 0.69
N SER A 279 -30.41 -1.52 -0.18
CA SER A 279 -31.21 -0.39 -0.64
C SER A 279 -32.06 0.26 0.46
N ARG A 280 -32.30 -0.45 1.56
CA ARG A 280 -33.10 0.02 2.71
C ARG A 280 -32.26 0.76 3.77
N HIS A 281 -30.93 0.67 3.70
CA HIS A 281 -30.00 1.17 4.71
C HIS A 281 -29.02 2.19 4.11
N THR A 282 -28.62 3.16 4.93
CA THR A 282 -27.57 4.13 4.55
C THR A 282 -26.19 3.48 4.57
N MET A 283 -25.23 4.08 3.86
CA MET A 283 -23.84 3.64 3.89
C MET A 283 -23.27 3.61 5.31
N GLN A 284 -23.64 4.58 6.16
CA GLN A 284 -23.14 4.66 7.53
C GLN A 284 -23.74 3.56 8.41
N GLU A 285 -25.04 3.31 8.36
CA GLU A 285 -25.68 2.22 9.10
C GLU A 285 -25.07 0.86 8.75
N LEU A 286 -24.88 0.60 7.45
CA LEU A 286 -24.23 -0.64 6.98
C LEU A 286 -22.78 -0.76 7.48
N TYR A 287 -22.04 0.35 7.55
CA TYR A 287 -20.67 0.34 8.04
C TYR A 287 -20.60 0.16 9.56
N ASP A 288 -21.51 0.74 10.32
CA ASP A 288 -21.60 0.55 11.77
C ASP A 288 -21.88 -0.92 12.10
N ILE A 289 -22.83 -1.54 11.40
CA ILE A 289 -23.10 -2.98 11.49
C ILE A 289 -21.84 -3.79 11.15
N ALA A 290 -21.11 -3.41 10.10
CA ALA A 290 -19.88 -4.10 9.71
C ALA A 290 -18.76 -3.98 10.75
N CYS A 291 -18.66 -2.85 11.44
CA CYS A 291 -17.69 -2.65 12.53
C CYS A 291 -18.02 -3.47 13.79
N GLU A 292 -19.30 -3.75 14.04
CA GLU A 292 -19.79 -4.49 15.21
C GLU A 292 -19.86 -6.02 14.96
N THR A 293 -19.82 -6.43 13.70
CA THR A 293 -20.01 -7.81 13.31
C THR A 293 -18.80 -8.36 12.52
N ASN A 294 -18.96 -9.49 11.86
CA ASN A 294 -17.96 -10.03 10.93
C ASN A 294 -18.29 -9.68 9.46
N LEU A 295 -19.17 -8.72 9.20
CA LEU A 295 -19.56 -8.33 7.85
C LEU A 295 -18.42 -7.59 7.15
N MET A 296 -17.92 -8.16 6.06
CA MET A 296 -16.87 -7.55 5.23
C MET A 296 -17.49 -6.60 4.21
N LEU A 297 -18.04 -5.49 4.69
CA LEU A 297 -18.70 -4.44 3.91
C LEU A 297 -18.08 -3.09 4.22
N ALA A 298 -17.87 -2.25 3.21
CA ALA A 298 -17.37 -0.89 3.37
C ALA A 298 -18.15 0.11 2.51
N PRO A 299 -18.40 1.33 3.00
CA PRO A 299 -18.97 2.40 2.20
C PRO A 299 -17.98 2.84 1.11
N ALA A 300 -18.49 3.15 -0.08
CA ALA A 300 -17.73 3.78 -1.15
C ALA A 300 -17.60 5.29 -0.87
N ASN A 301 -16.74 5.63 0.07
CA ASN A 301 -16.61 6.98 0.61
C ASN A 301 -16.24 8.01 -0.46
N SER A 302 -16.86 9.17 -0.39
CA SER A 302 -16.36 10.39 -0.99
C SER A 302 -15.42 11.13 -0.02
N PRO A 303 -14.77 12.22 -0.43
CA PRO A 303 -14.01 13.07 0.49
C PRO A 303 -14.80 13.54 1.71
N ARG A 304 -16.12 13.70 1.62
CA ARG A 304 -16.98 14.11 2.74
C ARG A 304 -16.97 13.07 3.86
N GLU A 305 -17.22 11.80 3.53
CA GLU A 305 -17.25 10.70 4.49
C GLU A 305 -15.85 10.43 5.06
N ILE A 306 -14.79 10.59 4.27
CA ILE A 306 -13.40 10.50 4.73
C ILE A 306 -13.12 11.59 5.78
N TYR A 307 -13.55 12.83 5.55
CA TYR A 307 -13.40 13.91 6.51
C TYR A 307 -14.22 13.70 7.79
N ALA A 308 -15.37 13.01 7.72
CA ALA A 308 -16.23 12.70 8.85
C ALA A 308 -15.80 11.44 9.63
N SER A 309 -14.80 10.69 9.14
CA SER A 309 -14.40 9.39 9.68
C SER A 309 -13.93 9.48 11.14
N ALA A 310 -14.66 8.82 12.06
CA ALA A 310 -14.29 8.69 13.47
C ALA A 310 -12.95 7.94 13.63
N GLN A 311 -12.67 6.97 12.77
CA GLN A 311 -11.41 6.24 12.74
C GLN A 311 -10.22 7.18 12.46
N LEU A 312 -10.32 8.01 11.44
CA LEU A 312 -9.26 8.94 11.07
C LEU A 312 -9.10 10.05 12.11
N ALA A 313 -10.21 10.55 12.66
CA ALA A 313 -10.19 11.55 13.74
C ALA A 313 -9.49 11.01 14.99
N SER A 314 -9.81 9.79 15.43
CA SER A 314 -9.20 9.17 16.62
C SER A 314 -7.70 8.90 16.48
N ARG A 315 -7.18 8.87 15.24
CA ARG A 315 -5.78 8.65 14.92
C ARG A 315 -5.01 9.95 14.62
N ASP A 316 -5.65 11.09 14.80
CA ASP A 316 -5.05 12.40 14.54
C ASP A 316 -4.52 12.53 13.08
N PHE A 317 -5.25 11.88 12.14
CA PHE A 317 -4.86 11.83 10.73
C PHE A 317 -4.90 13.19 10.06
N PHE A 318 -5.85 14.03 10.44
CA PHE A 318 -5.96 15.41 9.96
C PHE A 318 -5.40 16.40 10.99
N GLY A 319 -4.86 17.50 10.51
CA GLY A 319 -4.43 18.62 11.33
C GLY A 319 -4.20 19.88 10.51
N PRO A 320 -3.99 21.02 11.15
CA PRO A 320 -3.80 22.28 10.44
C PRO A 320 -2.49 22.29 9.63
N LEU A 321 -2.55 22.92 8.47
CA LEU A 321 -1.41 23.29 7.64
C LEU A 321 -1.73 24.65 7.00
N ASP A 322 -0.99 25.67 7.34
CA ASP A 322 -1.22 27.06 6.91
C ASP A 322 -2.69 27.49 7.18
N ASP A 323 -3.41 27.88 6.15
CA ASP A 323 -4.83 28.27 6.18
C ASP A 323 -5.80 27.07 6.04
N VAL A 324 -5.28 25.82 5.93
CA VAL A 324 -6.08 24.61 5.85
C VAL A 324 -6.25 24.01 7.24
N GLU A 325 -7.46 24.03 7.77
CA GLU A 325 -7.77 23.53 9.13
C GLU A 325 -7.52 22.02 9.25
N ARG A 326 -7.85 21.25 8.21
CA ARG A 326 -7.81 19.78 8.22
C ARG A 326 -7.03 19.25 7.01
N PHE A 327 -5.73 19.21 7.14
CA PHE A 327 -4.82 18.65 6.14
C PHE A 327 -4.37 17.24 6.52
N PRO A 328 -4.30 16.25 5.58
CA PRO A 328 -3.78 14.93 5.86
C PRO A 328 -2.31 15.00 6.29
N ARG A 329 -2.02 14.41 7.46
CA ARG A 329 -0.66 14.33 8.02
C ARG A 329 0.12 13.16 7.40
N SER A 330 0.92 12.45 8.17
CA SER A 330 1.68 11.30 7.71
C SER A 330 0.79 10.06 7.48
N PHE A 331 1.17 9.24 6.52
CA PHE A 331 0.57 7.93 6.27
C PHE A 331 1.00 6.85 7.29
N VAL A 332 1.94 7.15 8.19
CA VAL A 332 2.50 6.22 9.16
C VAL A 332 2.39 6.77 10.59
N VAL A 333 2.04 5.88 11.51
CA VAL A 333 2.10 6.13 12.96
C VAL A 333 3.29 5.34 13.51
N VAL A 334 4.19 6.01 14.20
CA VAL A 334 5.41 5.43 14.75
C VAL A 334 5.37 5.44 16.27
N ARG A 335 5.79 4.33 16.90
CA ARG A 335 5.91 4.17 18.34
C ARG A 335 7.24 3.52 18.69
N SER A 336 7.91 3.97 19.74
CA SER A 336 8.99 3.24 20.41
C SER A 336 8.49 2.47 21.62
N ALA A 337 9.33 1.61 22.17
CA ALA A 337 9.00 0.82 23.37
C ALA A 337 8.60 1.71 24.57
N ASP A 338 9.22 2.89 24.69
CA ASP A 338 9.03 3.82 25.82
C ASP A 338 8.15 5.04 25.46
N GLY A 339 7.54 5.08 24.26
CA GLY A 339 6.83 6.24 23.75
C GLY A 339 5.39 5.97 23.33
N GLU A 340 4.56 7.00 23.39
CA GLU A 340 3.23 6.95 22.81
C GLU A 340 3.28 6.89 21.27
N ALA A 341 2.29 6.23 20.68
CA ALA A 341 2.13 6.19 19.24
C ALA A 341 1.75 7.59 18.73
N ALA A 342 2.48 8.10 17.75
CA ALA A 342 2.19 9.39 17.14
C ALA A 342 2.44 9.36 15.63
N PRO A 343 1.61 10.07 14.82
CA PRO A 343 1.91 10.28 13.41
C PRO A 343 3.21 11.07 13.28
N VAL A 344 4.06 10.66 12.35
CA VAL A 344 5.26 11.44 12.00
C VAL A 344 4.79 12.75 11.35
N ARG A 345 5.37 13.87 11.77
CA ARG A 345 5.03 15.18 11.21
C ARG A 345 6.16 15.65 10.32
N PRO A 346 5.86 16.10 9.08
CA PRO A 346 6.84 16.83 8.31
C PRO A 346 7.21 18.09 9.10
N GLU A 347 8.51 18.33 9.31
CA GLU A 347 8.96 19.65 9.78
C GLU A 347 9.38 20.48 8.59
N PRO A 348 9.15 21.80 8.67
CA PRO A 348 9.81 22.72 7.74
C PRO A 348 11.31 22.42 7.75
N ALA A 349 11.88 22.15 6.59
CA ALA A 349 13.33 22.01 6.49
C ALA A 349 13.94 23.35 6.93
N ALA A 350 14.68 23.34 8.04
CA ALA A 350 15.46 24.51 8.42
C ALA A 350 16.45 24.82 7.29
N ALA A 351 16.59 26.09 6.94
CA ALA A 351 17.59 26.52 5.99
C ALA A 351 18.92 25.85 6.32
N ALA A 352 19.51 25.21 5.33
CA ALA A 352 20.74 24.43 5.31
C ALA A 352 21.51 24.38 6.66
N ALA A 353 21.23 23.38 7.48
CA ALA A 353 22.11 23.04 8.58
C ALA A 353 23.45 22.53 7.99
N PRO A 354 24.61 23.05 8.45
CA PRO A 354 25.89 22.60 7.94
C PRO A 354 26.11 21.13 8.28
N GLN A 355 26.47 20.37 7.27
CA GLN A 355 27.16 19.09 7.25
C GLN A 355 27.03 18.19 8.49
N SER A 356 26.00 17.35 8.53
CA SER A 356 26.20 16.01 9.05
C SER A 356 25.75 15.05 7.95
N ALA A 357 26.67 14.30 7.39
CA ALA A 357 26.33 13.27 6.44
C ALA A 357 25.38 12.26 7.11
N TYR A 358 24.26 11.96 6.47
CA TYR A 358 23.41 10.87 6.91
C TYR A 358 24.26 9.59 6.97
N PRO A 359 24.27 8.84 8.08
CA PRO A 359 25.18 7.71 8.23
C PRO A 359 24.93 6.68 7.14
N ARG A 360 25.88 6.53 6.23
CA ARG A 360 25.85 5.48 5.23
C ARG A 360 26.40 4.17 5.82
N ALA A 361 25.79 3.04 5.46
CA ALA A 361 26.37 1.76 5.81
C ALA A 361 27.75 1.60 5.16
N LYS A 362 28.62 0.83 5.80
CA LYS A 362 29.75 0.26 5.06
C LYS A 362 29.16 -0.75 4.09
N PRO A 363 29.53 -0.70 2.79
CA PRO A 363 29.11 -1.72 1.83
C PRO A 363 29.43 -3.10 2.39
N LEU A 364 28.49 -4.04 2.28
CA LEU A 364 28.76 -5.43 2.61
C LEU A 364 29.82 -5.93 1.64
N ALA A 365 30.95 -6.42 2.15
CA ALA A 365 32.02 -6.94 1.32
C ALA A 365 31.48 -8.12 0.48
N GLY A 366 31.46 -7.96 -0.85
CA GLY A 366 30.92 -8.96 -1.78
C GLY A 366 29.39 -8.96 -1.94
N GLY A 367 28.66 -8.09 -1.25
CA GLY A 367 27.20 -7.96 -1.41
C GLY A 367 26.83 -7.36 -2.75
N THR A 368 25.88 -7.99 -3.47
CA THR A 368 25.39 -7.54 -4.78
C THR A 368 24.01 -6.90 -4.70
N LYS A 369 23.30 -7.06 -3.57
CA LYS A 369 21.94 -6.59 -3.37
C LYS A 369 21.83 -5.69 -2.14
N ALA A 370 20.96 -4.69 -2.21
CA ALA A 370 20.86 -3.64 -1.21
C ALA A 370 20.58 -4.17 0.21
N TRP A 371 19.64 -5.11 0.37
CA TRP A 371 19.20 -5.63 1.67
C TRP A 371 19.85 -6.97 2.07
N GLU A 372 20.94 -7.32 1.41
CA GLU A 372 21.65 -8.55 1.75
C GLU A 372 22.06 -8.58 3.23
N GLY A 373 21.85 -9.73 3.91
CA GLY A 373 22.10 -9.88 5.34
C GLY A 373 20.96 -9.46 6.27
N VAL A 374 19.97 -8.70 5.80
CA VAL A 374 18.79 -8.34 6.59
C VAL A 374 17.83 -9.54 6.68
N ARG A 375 17.29 -9.77 7.88
CA ARG A 375 16.43 -10.92 8.21
C ARG A 375 15.09 -10.46 8.73
N ILE A 376 14.04 -10.77 7.99
CA ILE A 376 12.66 -10.36 8.31
C ILE A 376 11.82 -11.59 8.62
N LEU A 377 11.16 -11.59 9.80
CA LEU A 377 10.17 -12.59 10.16
C LEU A 377 8.78 -12.04 9.78
N GLU A 378 8.07 -12.76 8.91
CA GLU A 378 6.78 -12.31 8.36
C GLU A 378 5.62 -13.15 8.90
N PHE A 379 4.58 -12.45 9.37
CA PHE A 379 3.25 -12.99 9.66
C PHE A 379 2.26 -12.28 8.73
N GLY A 380 1.82 -12.94 7.70
CA GLY A 380 0.98 -12.28 6.72
C GLY A 380 0.09 -13.24 5.97
N ALA A 381 -1.00 -12.70 5.43
CA ALA A 381 -1.87 -13.42 4.52
C ALA A 381 -2.36 -12.48 3.42
N GLY A 382 -2.59 -13.04 2.25
CA GLY A 382 -3.07 -12.26 1.11
C GLY A 382 -2.01 -11.34 0.51
N ALA A 383 -2.36 -10.06 0.31
CA ALA A 383 -1.59 -9.19 -0.56
C ALA A 383 -0.69 -8.17 0.17
N ALA A 384 -1.25 -7.29 0.97
CA ALA A 384 -0.56 -6.06 1.37
C ALA A 384 0.75 -6.27 2.16
N GLY A 385 0.72 -7.08 3.23
CA GLY A 385 1.93 -7.42 4.01
C GLY A 385 2.94 -8.22 3.19
N PRO A 386 2.51 -9.33 2.56
CA PRO A 386 3.39 -10.14 1.71
C PRO A 386 4.04 -9.38 0.57
N ILE A 387 3.35 -8.48 -0.12
CA ILE A 387 3.96 -7.65 -1.17
C ILE A 387 5.02 -6.72 -0.57
N ALA A 388 4.78 -6.09 0.58
CA ALA A 388 5.74 -5.19 1.20
C ALA A 388 7.07 -5.90 1.54
N THR A 389 7.00 -7.11 2.09
CA THR A 389 8.22 -7.90 2.41
C THR A 389 8.86 -8.54 1.18
N ARG A 390 8.10 -8.76 0.08
CA ARG A 390 8.65 -9.17 -1.21
C ARG A 390 9.67 -8.16 -1.75
N TYR A 391 9.43 -6.86 -1.59
CA TYR A 391 10.41 -5.83 -1.96
C TYR A 391 11.79 -6.07 -1.33
N PHE A 392 11.82 -6.53 -0.09
CA PHE A 392 13.06 -6.85 0.60
C PHE A 392 13.68 -8.17 0.11
N SER A 393 12.89 -9.23 -0.08
CA SER A 393 13.41 -10.53 -0.55
C SER A 393 13.96 -10.46 -1.97
N GLU A 394 13.33 -9.73 -2.88
CA GLU A 394 13.83 -9.49 -4.23
C GLU A 394 15.15 -8.70 -4.22
N ASN A 395 15.36 -7.85 -3.22
CA ASN A 395 16.56 -7.04 -3.03
C ASN A 395 17.55 -7.63 -2.01
N GLY A 396 17.48 -8.95 -1.73
CA GLY A 396 18.51 -9.70 -1.03
C GLY A 396 18.28 -10.02 0.43
N ALA A 397 17.24 -9.49 1.08
CA ALA A 397 16.90 -9.86 2.45
C ALA A 397 16.43 -11.32 2.54
N ILE A 398 16.67 -11.94 3.68
CA ILE A 398 16.09 -13.24 4.02
C ILE A 398 14.74 -13.00 4.70
N VAL A 399 13.67 -13.24 3.98
CA VAL A 399 12.31 -13.18 4.53
C VAL A 399 11.85 -14.59 4.87
N LEU A 400 11.62 -14.83 6.17
CA LEU A 400 11.09 -16.08 6.69
C LEU A 400 9.61 -15.88 7.05
N ARG A 401 8.74 -16.51 6.27
CA ARG A 401 7.30 -16.43 6.45
C ARG A 401 6.79 -17.56 7.34
N ILE A 402 5.99 -17.21 8.35
CA ILE A 402 5.29 -18.16 9.22
C ILE A 402 3.93 -18.48 8.61
N GLU A 403 3.69 -19.73 8.34
CA GLU A 403 2.43 -20.25 7.80
C GLU A 403 1.93 -21.45 8.61
N SER A 404 0.65 -21.80 8.54
CA SER A 404 0.07 -22.95 9.25
C SER A 404 -0.59 -23.91 8.27
N ARG A 405 -0.37 -25.21 8.44
CA ARG A 405 -1.07 -26.25 7.67
C ARG A 405 -2.57 -26.28 7.94
N THR A 406 -2.99 -25.94 9.17
CA THR A 406 -4.40 -25.94 9.56
C THR A 406 -5.15 -24.71 9.07
N ARG A 407 -4.41 -23.64 8.76
CA ARG A 407 -4.95 -22.41 8.19
C ARG A 407 -3.94 -21.84 7.18
N PRO A 408 -3.84 -22.46 5.99
CA PRO A 408 -2.98 -21.94 4.93
C PRO A 408 -3.44 -20.56 4.47
N ASP A 409 -2.56 -19.83 3.80
CA ASP A 409 -2.94 -18.57 3.16
C ASP A 409 -4.13 -18.80 2.22
N PHE A 410 -5.13 -17.91 2.30
CA PHE A 410 -6.34 -18.06 1.47
C PHE A 410 -6.05 -17.97 -0.04
N LEU A 411 -4.95 -17.32 -0.45
CA LEU A 411 -4.51 -17.30 -1.84
C LEU A 411 -4.10 -18.69 -2.34
N ARG A 412 -3.56 -19.55 -1.47
CA ARG A 412 -3.31 -20.96 -1.80
C ARG A 412 -4.62 -21.71 -2.02
N ALA A 413 -5.61 -21.46 -1.15
CA ALA A 413 -6.91 -22.10 -1.27
C ALA A 413 -7.66 -21.69 -2.55
N MET A 414 -7.48 -20.48 -3.05
CA MET A 414 -8.04 -20.03 -4.33
C MET A 414 -7.55 -20.89 -5.51
N ALA A 415 -6.36 -21.47 -5.42
CA ALA A 415 -5.83 -22.36 -6.46
C ALA A 415 -6.62 -23.66 -6.62
N LEU A 416 -7.29 -24.11 -5.57
CA LEU A 416 -8.13 -25.33 -5.62
C LEU A 416 -9.35 -25.18 -6.54
N ALA A 417 -9.76 -23.94 -6.81
CA ALA A 417 -10.86 -23.62 -7.73
C ALA A 417 -10.41 -23.45 -9.19
N LEU A 418 -9.11 -23.56 -9.48
CA LEU A 418 -8.58 -23.45 -10.84
C LEU A 418 -8.76 -24.78 -11.56
N PRO A 419 -9.25 -24.79 -12.82
CA PRO A 419 -9.25 -25.97 -13.66
C PRO A 419 -7.81 -26.51 -13.82
N ASP A 420 -7.68 -27.82 -13.86
CA ASP A 420 -6.41 -28.51 -14.16
C ASP A 420 -5.24 -28.11 -13.25
N ASN A 421 -5.48 -27.93 -11.95
CA ASN A 421 -4.44 -27.65 -10.97
C ASN A 421 -3.90 -28.96 -10.32
N PRO A 422 -2.85 -29.59 -10.90
CA PRO A 422 -2.29 -30.84 -10.38
C PRO A 422 -1.50 -30.65 -9.08
N HIS A 423 -1.18 -29.39 -8.73
CA HIS A 423 -0.35 -29.05 -7.58
C HIS A 423 -1.14 -28.66 -6.33
N GLY A 424 -2.47 -28.66 -6.40
CA GLY A 424 -3.34 -28.32 -5.26
C GLY A 424 -3.01 -26.95 -4.67
N LEU A 425 -2.76 -26.88 -3.36
CA LEU A 425 -2.42 -25.63 -2.65
C LEU A 425 -1.09 -25.00 -3.12
N GLU A 426 -0.21 -25.77 -3.72
CA GLU A 426 1.09 -25.27 -4.24
C GLU A 426 0.97 -24.71 -5.66
N GLY A 427 -0.14 -24.92 -6.33
CA GLY A 427 -0.40 -24.41 -7.68
C GLY A 427 -1.03 -23.02 -7.74
N ALA A 428 -0.77 -22.15 -6.78
CA ALA A 428 -1.41 -20.84 -6.63
C ALA A 428 -0.60 -19.69 -7.28
N PRO A 429 -0.91 -19.27 -8.53
CA PRO A 429 -0.12 -18.26 -9.24
C PRO A 429 -0.02 -16.93 -8.49
N MET A 430 -1.11 -16.52 -7.85
CA MET A 430 -1.12 -15.27 -7.09
C MET A 430 -0.24 -15.38 -5.84
N TYR A 431 -0.32 -16.50 -5.12
CA TYR A 431 0.54 -16.73 -3.96
C TYR A 431 2.02 -16.69 -4.36
N ASP A 432 2.39 -17.39 -5.41
CA ASP A 432 3.77 -17.46 -5.90
C ASP A 432 4.29 -16.07 -6.30
N GLY A 433 3.51 -15.33 -7.07
CA GLY A 433 3.88 -13.98 -7.51
C GLY A 433 4.03 -12.96 -6.38
N LEU A 434 3.29 -13.11 -5.29
CA LEU A 434 3.36 -12.19 -4.15
C LEU A 434 4.42 -12.58 -3.10
N ASN A 435 5.03 -13.77 -3.22
CA ASN A 435 5.97 -14.31 -2.24
C ASN A 435 7.34 -14.69 -2.83
N VAL A 436 7.73 -14.06 -3.93
CA VAL A 436 9.00 -14.32 -4.61
C VAL A 436 10.18 -14.17 -3.65
N GLY A 437 11.10 -15.15 -3.69
CA GLY A 437 12.35 -15.14 -2.93
C GLY A 437 12.22 -15.39 -1.42
N LYS A 438 11.01 -15.63 -0.91
CA LYS A 438 10.79 -15.92 0.51
C LYS A 438 11.00 -17.38 0.86
N ARG A 439 11.22 -17.65 2.16
CA ARG A 439 11.25 -18.98 2.77
C ARG A 439 10.03 -19.15 3.66
N ASN A 440 9.42 -20.34 3.68
CA ASN A 440 8.28 -20.65 4.53
C ASN A 440 8.70 -21.57 5.69
N LEU A 441 8.20 -21.26 6.89
CA LEU A 441 8.27 -22.10 8.06
C LEU A 441 6.83 -22.41 8.54
N THR A 442 6.48 -23.68 8.58
CA THR A 442 5.15 -24.10 9.02
C THR A 442 5.12 -24.29 10.53
N LEU A 443 4.35 -23.45 11.23
CA LEU A 443 4.15 -23.52 12.69
C LEU A 443 2.67 -23.42 13.04
N ASN A 444 2.30 -24.05 14.17
CA ASN A 444 0.98 -23.88 14.77
C ASN A 444 1.07 -22.93 15.98
N LEU A 445 0.70 -21.68 15.78
CA LEU A 445 0.74 -20.65 16.84
C LEU A 445 -0.34 -20.82 17.92
N LYS A 446 -1.27 -21.78 17.76
CA LYS A 446 -2.17 -22.19 18.85
C LYS A 446 -1.48 -23.09 19.88
N GLN A 447 -0.29 -23.59 19.58
CA GLN A 447 0.53 -24.39 20.48
C GLN A 447 1.62 -23.52 21.12
N PRO A 448 1.79 -23.55 22.44
CA PRO A 448 2.84 -22.78 23.13
C PRO A 448 4.23 -22.97 22.53
N ALA A 449 4.60 -24.20 22.20
CA ALA A 449 5.89 -24.50 21.58
C ALA A 449 6.10 -23.76 20.24
N GLY A 450 5.04 -23.55 19.45
CA GLY A 450 5.12 -22.77 18.22
C GLY A 450 5.39 -21.29 18.49
N VAL A 451 4.77 -20.71 19.51
CA VAL A 451 5.01 -19.33 19.95
C VAL A 451 6.44 -19.16 20.49
N ASP A 452 6.93 -20.13 21.26
CA ASP A 452 8.29 -20.09 21.82
C ASP A 452 9.37 -20.16 20.74
N ILE A 453 9.15 -20.93 19.67
CA ILE A 453 10.03 -20.93 18.49
C ILE A 453 10.05 -19.54 17.85
N VAL A 454 8.90 -18.90 17.69
CA VAL A 454 8.81 -17.53 17.13
C VAL A 454 9.57 -16.53 18.00
N ARG A 455 9.37 -16.55 19.32
CA ARG A 455 10.07 -15.64 20.24
C ARG A 455 11.59 -15.81 20.16
N ARG A 456 12.08 -17.05 20.08
CA ARG A 456 13.49 -17.32 19.87
C ARG A 456 13.99 -16.77 18.54
N LEU A 457 13.23 -16.97 17.45
CA LEU A 457 13.57 -16.40 16.13
C LEU A 457 13.62 -14.86 16.17
N VAL A 458 12.72 -14.22 16.90
CA VAL A 458 12.75 -12.76 17.06
C VAL A 458 14.01 -12.30 17.78
N VAL A 459 14.37 -12.94 18.89
CA VAL A 459 15.50 -12.54 19.73
C VAL A 459 16.84 -12.85 19.06
N GLU A 460 17.00 -14.07 18.52
CA GLU A 460 18.29 -14.61 18.08
C GLU A 460 18.56 -14.36 16.59
N TRP A 461 17.51 -14.14 15.77
CA TRP A 461 17.68 -14.17 14.33
C TRP A 461 17.13 -12.93 13.61
N ALA A 462 15.93 -12.43 13.93
CA ALA A 462 15.25 -11.41 13.14
C ALA A 462 15.81 -10.01 13.39
N ASP A 463 15.96 -9.23 12.33
CA ASP A 463 16.21 -7.79 12.39
C ASP A 463 14.89 -7.01 12.44
N ALA A 464 13.86 -7.56 11.80
CA ALA A 464 12.52 -6.97 11.81
C ALA A 464 11.43 -8.05 11.84
N VAL A 465 10.25 -7.65 12.31
CA VAL A 465 8.99 -8.38 12.21
C VAL A 465 8.02 -7.60 11.35
N ALA A 466 7.33 -8.27 10.44
CA ALA A 466 6.30 -7.68 9.58
C ALA A 466 5.00 -8.50 9.67
N GLU A 467 3.85 -7.83 9.83
CA GLU A 467 2.56 -8.50 9.91
C GLU A 467 1.44 -7.66 9.28
N ASN A 468 0.33 -8.32 8.86
CA ASN A 468 -0.86 -7.64 8.35
C ASN A 468 -2.17 -8.25 8.85
N PHE A 469 -2.17 -8.78 10.05
CA PHE A 469 -3.38 -9.28 10.72
C PHE A 469 -4.15 -8.15 11.42
N ALA A 470 -5.39 -8.42 11.81
CA ALA A 470 -6.09 -7.54 12.73
C ALA A 470 -5.35 -7.46 14.08
N PRO A 471 -5.31 -6.30 14.77
CA PRO A 471 -4.51 -6.09 15.98
C PRO A 471 -4.70 -7.15 17.06
N ARG A 472 -5.94 -7.64 17.23
CA ARG A 472 -6.28 -8.71 18.18
C ARG A 472 -5.54 -10.04 17.93
N ALA A 473 -5.16 -10.32 16.67
CA ALA A 473 -4.56 -11.61 16.34
C ALA A 473 -3.14 -11.76 16.92
N MET A 474 -2.25 -10.80 16.65
CA MET A 474 -0.89 -10.82 17.19
C MET A 474 -0.91 -10.76 18.73
N LYS A 475 -1.80 -9.95 19.30
CA LYS A 475 -2.00 -9.84 20.74
C LYS A 475 -2.45 -11.18 21.38
N SER A 476 -3.33 -11.93 20.70
CA SER A 476 -3.79 -13.24 21.20
C SER A 476 -2.69 -14.30 21.28
N PHE A 477 -1.62 -14.12 20.50
CA PHE A 477 -0.42 -14.97 20.54
C PHE A 477 0.70 -14.40 21.43
N HIS A 478 0.51 -13.22 22.04
CA HIS A 478 1.58 -12.47 22.71
C HIS A 478 2.80 -12.24 21.81
N LEU A 479 2.54 -11.91 20.55
CA LEU A 479 3.52 -11.60 19.50
C LEU A 479 3.30 -10.18 18.95
N ASP A 480 2.52 -9.35 19.64
CA ASP A 480 2.37 -7.91 19.39
C ASP A 480 3.65 -7.14 19.76
N TYR A 481 3.73 -5.89 19.32
CA TYR A 481 4.95 -5.08 19.51
C TYR A 481 5.38 -4.98 20.99
N ASP A 482 4.45 -4.76 21.91
CA ASP A 482 4.79 -4.63 23.35
C ASP A 482 5.42 -5.91 23.90
N SER A 483 4.84 -7.06 23.56
CA SER A 483 5.34 -8.37 23.98
C SER A 483 6.72 -8.68 23.40
N LEU A 484 6.96 -8.32 22.12
CA LEU A 484 8.22 -8.61 21.44
C LEU A 484 9.32 -7.59 21.75
N ALA A 485 8.98 -6.30 21.87
CA ALA A 485 9.93 -5.25 22.24
C ALA A 485 10.49 -5.42 23.65
N ALA A 486 9.71 -6.00 24.57
CA ALA A 486 10.20 -6.37 25.90
C ALA A 486 11.31 -7.43 25.85
N LEU A 487 11.30 -8.31 24.83
CA LEU A 487 12.33 -9.33 24.61
C LEU A 487 13.51 -8.80 23.78
N LYS A 488 13.24 -7.89 22.87
CA LYS A 488 14.21 -7.32 21.92
C LYS A 488 13.97 -5.81 21.75
N PRO A 489 14.59 -4.97 22.60
CA PRO A 489 14.35 -3.51 22.61
C PRO A 489 14.73 -2.79 21.31
N ASP A 490 15.62 -3.39 20.51
CA ASP A 490 16.03 -2.87 19.20
C ASP A 490 15.18 -3.41 18.03
N LEU A 491 14.06 -4.09 18.33
CA LEU A 491 13.20 -4.67 17.30
C LEU A 491 12.52 -3.57 16.44
N VAL A 492 12.60 -3.73 15.13
CA VAL A 492 11.74 -3.02 14.19
C VAL A 492 10.53 -3.90 13.89
N MET A 493 9.32 -3.39 14.19
CA MET A 493 8.08 -4.11 13.85
C MET A 493 7.17 -3.24 13.00
N MET A 494 6.69 -3.79 11.91
CA MET A 494 5.76 -3.16 10.98
C MET A 494 4.43 -3.91 11.02
N SER A 495 3.33 -3.17 11.24
CA SER A 495 1.96 -3.69 11.22
C SER A 495 1.15 -2.95 10.15
N ALA A 496 0.66 -3.67 9.16
CA ALA A 496 -0.06 -3.14 8.00
C ALA A 496 -1.50 -3.65 7.96
N CYS A 497 -2.33 -3.29 8.91
CA CYS A 497 -3.75 -3.62 8.93
C CYS A 497 -4.61 -2.50 8.33
N LEU A 498 -5.83 -2.84 7.90
CA LEU A 498 -6.69 -1.98 7.10
C LEU A 498 -6.95 -0.60 7.74
N ASN A 499 -7.29 -0.58 9.02
CA ASN A 499 -7.59 0.64 9.78
C ASN A 499 -6.47 1.05 10.76
N GLY A 500 -5.31 0.38 10.73
CA GLY A 500 -4.22 0.60 11.67
C GLY A 500 -4.45 -0.06 13.04
N GLN A 501 -3.49 0.10 13.94
CA GLN A 501 -3.45 -0.59 15.25
C GLN A 501 -4.33 0.05 16.34
N THR A 502 -4.86 1.24 16.11
CA THR A 502 -5.62 2.04 17.08
C THR A 502 -6.91 2.59 16.48
N GLY A 503 -7.80 3.09 17.33
CA GLY A 503 -9.06 3.70 16.92
C GLY A 503 -10.26 2.76 17.03
N PRO A 504 -11.49 3.29 16.90
CA PRO A 504 -12.72 2.53 17.11
C PRO A 504 -12.91 1.37 16.10
N HIS A 505 -12.42 1.52 14.86
CA HIS A 505 -12.58 0.51 13.80
C HIS A 505 -11.33 -0.34 13.55
N LYS A 506 -10.38 -0.39 14.50
CA LYS A 506 -9.10 -1.13 14.35
C LYS A 506 -9.28 -2.62 14.07
N ASP A 507 -10.34 -3.23 14.61
CA ASP A 507 -10.63 -4.67 14.48
C ASP A 507 -11.62 -4.99 13.35
N TYR A 508 -12.04 -3.99 12.56
CA TYR A 508 -12.91 -4.15 11.41
C TYR A 508 -12.30 -5.12 10.37
N PRO A 509 -13.05 -6.15 9.95
CA PRO A 509 -12.57 -7.12 8.97
C PRO A 509 -12.73 -6.58 7.54
N GLY A 510 -11.71 -6.74 6.70
CA GLY A 510 -11.80 -6.33 5.29
C GLY A 510 -10.59 -6.74 4.48
N PHE A 511 -10.76 -6.66 3.17
CA PHE A 511 -9.72 -6.87 2.17
C PHE A 511 -9.50 -5.60 1.35
N GLY A 512 -8.64 -5.66 0.35
CA GLY A 512 -8.32 -4.52 -0.50
C GLY A 512 -9.51 -3.88 -1.21
N GLY A 513 -10.58 -4.62 -1.51
CA GLY A 513 -11.83 -4.07 -2.06
C GLY A 513 -12.48 -3.07 -1.09
N GLN A 514 -12.62 -3.48 0.17
CA GLN A 514 -13.14 -2.61 1.23
C GLN A 514 -12.19 -1.44 1.50
N GLY A 515 -10.88 -1.69 1.47
CA GLY A 515 -9.87 -0.64 1.59
C GLY A 515 -9.97 0.41 0.48
N SER A 516 -10.20 -0.02 -0.76
CA SER A 516 -10.41 0.86 -1.91
C SER A 516 -11.65 1.75 -1.74
N ALA A 517 -12.74 1.18 -1.24
CA ALA A 517 -13.99 1.88 -0.97
C ALA A 517 -13.82 2.91 0.15
N LEU A 518 -13.28 2.50 1.30
CA LEU A 518 -13.00 3.39 2.46
C LEU A 518 -12.08 4.55 2.10
N ALA A 519 -11.08 4.31 1.25
CA ALA A 519 -10.12 5.32 0.82
C ALA A 519 -10.62 6.24 -0.31
N GLY A 520 -11.86 6.06 -0.79
CA GLY A 520 -12.50 6.92 -1.79
C GLY A 520 -12.18 6.59 -3.24
N TYR A 521 -11.37 5.56 -3.53
CA TYR A 521 -10.98 5.25 -4.91
C TYR A 521 -12.16 4.81 -5.78
N ASN A 522 -13.16 4.15 -5.20
CA ASN A 522 -14.37 3.76 -5.93
C ASN A 522 -15.16 5.00 -6.38
N ALA A 523 -15.37 5.98 -5.50
CA ALA A 523 -16.07 7.21 -5.82
C ALA A 523 -15.36 8.08 -6.89
N LEU A 524 -14.03 7.91 -7.03
CA LEU A 524 -13.20 8.64 -8.00
C LEU A 524 -12.99 7.89 -9.32
N THR A 525 -13.65 6.73 -9.52
CA THR A 525 -13.41 5.87 -10.69
C THR A 525 -14.72 5.41 -11.30
N GLY A 526 -14.97 5.76 -12.54
CA GLY A 526 -16.17 5.40 -13.29
C GLY A 526 -16.67 6.52 -14.19
N TRP A 527 -17.77 6.27 -14.86
CA TRP A 527 -18.50 7.26 -15.64
C TRP A 527 -19.50 7.98 -14.75
N ALA A 528 -19.66 9.27 -14.93
CA ALA A 528 -20.55 10.11 -14.09
C ALA A 528 -22.04 9.69 -14.14
N ASP A 529 -22.45 9.03 -15.21
CA ASP A 529 -23.81 8.52 -15.43
C ASP A 529 -23.97 7.03 -15.11
N ARG A 530 -22.98 6.43 -14.43
CA ARG A 530 -22.94 5.01 -14.04
C ARG A 530 -22.58 4.85 -12.57
N GLU A 531 -22.69 3.62 -12.11
CA GLU A 531 -22.20 3.21 -10.78
C GLU A 531 -20.67 3.34 -10.71
N PRO A 532 -20.11 3.65 -9.54
CA PRO A 532 -18.66 3.62 -9.33
C PRO A 532 -18.11 2.20 -9.53
N VAL A 533 -16.92 2.09 -10.12
CA VAL A 533 -16.33 0.80 -10.44
C VAL A 533 -15.09 0.47 -9.59
N GLY A 534 -14.31 1.44 -9.22
CA GLY A 534 -13.00 1.26 -8.59
C GLY A 534 -11.90 0.89 -9.59
N PRO A 535 -10.64 1.23 -9.27
CA PRO A 535 -9.49 0.87 -10.08
C PRO A 535 -9.26 -0.64 -10.08
N TYR A 536 -8.81 -1.18 -11.23
CA TYR A 536 -8.47 -2.60 -11.36
C TYR A 536 -7.39 -3.04 -10.35
N GLY A 537 -7.53 -4.26 -9.86
CA GLY A 537 -6.54 -4.91 -9.00
C GLY A 537 -6.64 -4.53 -7.53
N THR A 538 -7.81 -4.02 -7.06
CA THR A 538 -7.95 -3.57 -5.67
C THR A 538 -6.78 -2.67 -5.28
N ILE A 539 -6.81 -1.43 -5.76
CA ILE A 539 -5.67 -0.49 -5.74
C ILE A 539 -4.90 -0.43 -4.41
N THR A 540 -5.59 -0.57 -3.28
CA THR A 540 -4.95 -0.55 -1.97
C THR A 540 -4.03 -1.76 -1.72
N ASP A 541 -4.32 -2.91 -2.31
CA ASP A 541 -3.45 -4.10 -2.24
C ASP A 541 -2.16 -3.95 -3.06
N SER A 542 -2.15 -3.08 -4.05
CA SER A 542 -0.96 -2.81 -4.86
C SER A 542 -0.25 -1.50 -4.51
N LEU A 543 -0.98 -0.52 -3.97
CA LEU A 543 -0.45 0.80 -3.60
C LEU A 543 0.16 0.80 -2.19
N ALA A 544 -0.63 0.40 -1.17
CA ALA A 544 -0.20 0.45 0.22
C ALA A 544 1.10 -0.31 0.50
N PRO A 545 1.37 -1.50 -0.09
CA PRO A 545 2.62 -2.23 0.17
C PRO A 545 3.89 -1.45 -0.11
N ARG A 546 3.89 -0.53 -1.08
CA ARG A 546 5.04 0.31 -1.42
C ARG A 546 5.37 1.30 -0.30
N TYR A 547 4.35 1.92 0.24
CA TYR A 547 4.47 2.82 1.39
C TYR A 547 4.86 2.07 2.67
N VAL A 548 4.31 0.87 2.84
CA VAL A 548 4.67 -0.03 3.96
C VAL A 548 6.13 -0.47 3.85
N ALA A 549 6.60 -0.83 2.66
CA ALA A 549 8.01 -1.18 2.43
C ALA A 549 8.93 0.01 2.70
N ALA A 550 8.56 1.22 2.26
CA ALA A 550 9.32 2.44 2.56
C ALA A 550 9.35 2.74 4.07
N ALA A 551 8.24 2.55 4.78
CA ALA A 551 8.17 2.74 6.23
C ALA A 551 9.03 1.71 6.98
N LEU A 552 8.98 0.43 6.60
CA LEU A 552 9.83 -0.62 7.17
C LEU A 552 11.32 -0.33 6.92
N ALA A 553 11.66 0.08 5.69
CA ALA A 553 13.02 0.49 5.35
C ALA A 553 13.50 1.66 6.22
N ALA A 554 12.65 2.69 6.42
CA ALA A 554 12.95 3.82 7.30
C ALA A 554 13.14 3.38 8.76
N GLY A 555 12.35 2.43 9.24
CA GLY A 555 12.51 1.83 10.57
C GLY A 555 13.86 1.12 10.73
N LEU A 556 14.28 0.35 9.71
CA LEU A 556 15.61 -0.30 9.70
C LEU A 556 16.75 0.74 9.65
N HIS A 557 16.61 1.81 8.88
CA HIS A 557 17.55 2.94 8.90
C HIS A 557 17.60 3.62 10.26
N TYR A 558 16.46 3.81 10.92
CA TYR A 558 16.39 4.37 12.26
C TYR A 558 17.14 3.50 13.27
N ARG A 559 16.86 2.18 13.30
CA ARG A 559 17.56 1.22 14.17
C ARG A 559 19.07 1.25 13.94
N ARG A 560 19.51 1.22 12.68
CA ARG A 560 20.95 1.26 12.36
C ARG A 560 21.64 2.53 12.86
N ARG A 561 20.96 3.67 12.83
CA ARG A 561 21.49 4.98 13.24
C ARG A 561 21.46 5.16 14.75
N THR A 562 20.45 4.66 15.44
CA THR A 562 20.20 4.96 16.86
C THR A 562 20.46 3.77 17.80
N GLY A 563 20.47 2.55 17.28
CA GLY A 563 20.51 1.32 18.08
C GLY A 563 19.16 0.96 18.71
N HIS A 564 18.09 1.74 18.48
CA HIS A 564 16.78 1.52 19.09
C HIS A 564 15.77 0.95 18.09
N GLY A 565 14.82 0.15 18.60
CA GLY A 565 13.69 -0.37 17.87
C GLY A 565 12.52 0.61 17.78
N VAL A 566 11.58 0.32 16.85
CA VAL A 566 10.33 1.06 16.66
C VAL A 566 9.22 0.13 16.22
#